data_da4e514d5d05587a54f4d88f0636302d
#
_entry.id   da4e514d5d05587a54f4d88f0636302d
#
_cell.length_a   1.000
_cell.length_b   1.000
_cell.length_c   1.000
_cell.angle_alpha   90.00
_cell.angle_beta   90.00
_cell.angle_gamma   90.00
#
_symmetry.space_group_name_H-M   'P 1'
#
loop_
_entity.id
_entity.type
_entity.pdbx_description
1 polymer ?
#
loop_
_entity_poly.entity_id
_entity_poly.type
_entity_poly.pdbx_seq_one_letter_code
_entity_poly.pdbx_strand_id
1 'polypeptide(L)'
;MKEGEAKFIEQAIICQSYGAAVIVMAFDEKGQADTKDRKIEICHRAYKILTEQVGYDPQDIIFDPNIFALATGMEEHNNYGVDFIEATREIKKLMPLTKVSGGVSNLSFSFRGNDHVREAMHSVFLYYAIHAGMDMGIVNAGQLVVYDEIEPQLRELCEDVILNRNNDNNEATEKLIAFAETVKAKGKTEVKDEAWRNTSVEERLKHALVNGITDYIETDTEEARLKYPRPLDVIEGPLMAGMNVVGDLFGAGKMFLPQVVKSARVMKKSVAWLTPFIE
;
A
#
# COMPACT_ATOMS: atom_id res chain seq x y z
N MET A 1 -19.37 10.94 -4.79
CA MET A 1 -20.13 11.40 -3.60
C MET A 1 -19.31 12.17 -2.55
N LYS A 2 -18.01 12.35 -2.79
CA LYS A 2 -17.10 13.07 -1.88
C LYS A 2 -17.63 14.47 -1.46
N GLU A 3 -18.21 15.20 -2.39
CA GLU A 3 -18.72 16.57 -2.19
C GLU A 3 -20.20 16.62 -1.81
N GLY A 4 -20.77 15.50 -1.41
CA GLY A 4 -22.17 15.36 -1.03
C GLY A 4 -23.09 14.90 -2.16
N GLU A 5 -24.28 14.43 -1.78
CA GLU A 5 -25.24 13.79 -2.67
C GLU A 5 -25.79 14.76 -3.73
N ALA A 6 -26.13 15.99 -3.33
CA ALA A 6 -26.68 16.98 -4.26
C ALA A 6 -25.74 17.30 -5.41
N LYS A 7 -24.44 17.48 -5.11
CA LYS A 7 -23.40 17.72 -6.13
C LYS A 7 -23.19 16.49 -7.02
N PHE A 8 -23.26 15.30 -6.45
CA PHE A 8 -23.14 14.05 -7.19
C PHE A 8 -24.28 13.92 -8.21
N ILE A 9 -25.52 14.21 -7.82
CA ILE A 9 -26.69 14.19 -8.70
C ILE A 9 -26.55 15.23 -9.82
N GLU A 10 -26.17 16.46 -9.49
CA GLU A 10 -25.94 17.52 -10.49
C GLU A 10 -24.95 17.10 -11.56
N GLN A 11 -23.79 16.58 -11.15
CA GLN A 11 -22.76 16.12 -12.07
C GLN A 11 -23.23 14.92 -12.89
N ALA A 12 -23.94 13.99 -12.30
CA ALA A 12 -24.48 12.83 -13.00
C ALA A 12 -25.49 13.23 -14.09
N ILE A 13 -26.40 14.18 -13.81
CA ILE A 13 -27.35 14.71 -14.81
C ILE A 13 -26.61 15.35 -15.99
N ILE A 14 -25.56 16.12 -15.73
CA ILE A 14 -24.74 16.73 -16.79
C ILE A 14 -24.10 15.61 -17.65
N CYS A 15 -23.43 14.63 -17.05
CA CYS A 15 -22.82 13.52 -17.79
C CYS A 15 -23.84 12.77 -18.63
N GLN A 16 -25.02 12.47 -18.06
CA GLN A 16 -26.09 11.78 -18.75
C GLN A 16 -26.61 12.57 -19.96
N SER A 17 -26.71 13.90 -19.87
CA SER A 17 -27.15 14.75 -20.98
C SER A 17 -26.25 14.69 -22.22
N TYR A 18 -24.98 14.27 -22.03
CA TYR A 18 -24.03 14.00 -23.10
C TYR A 18 -23.97 12.54 -23.55
N GLY A 19 -24.81 11.67 -22.97
CA GLY A 19 -24.79 10.22 -23.25
C GLY A 19 -23.52 9.50 -22.76
N ALA A 20 -22.86 10.05 -21.73
CA ALA A 20 -21.62 9.50 -21.21
C ALA A 20 -21.89 8.42 -20.14
N ALA A 21 -21.19 7.29 -20.22
CA ALA A 21 -21.04 6.38 -19.10
C ALA A 21 -20.21 7.05 -17.97
N VAL A 22 -20.44 6.63 -16.72
CA VAL A 22 -19.79 7.25 -15.56
C VAL A 22 -18.96 6.25 -14.77
N ILE A 23 -17.75 6.65 -14.39
CA ILE A 23 -16.93 5.92 -13.42
C ILE A 23 -17.19 6.52 -12.03
N VAL A 24 -17.65 5.70 -11.11
CA VAL A 24 -17.97 6.08 -9.74
C VAL A 24 -16.99 5.43 -8.79
N MET A 25 -16.13 6.23 -8.18
CA MET A 25 -15.23 5.75 -7.13
C MET A 25 -16.01 5.50 -5.84
N ALA A 26 -15.65 4.45 -5.10
CA ALA A 26 -16.15 4.20 -3.74
C ALA A 26 -15.57 5.23 -2.75
N PHE A 27 -16.05 6.46 -2.86
CA PHE A 27 -15.60 7.62 -2.11
C PHE A 27 -16.82 8.49 -1.74
N ASP A 28 -17.09 8.61 -0.46
CA ASP A 28 -18.17 9.44 0.07
C ASP A 28 -17.64 10.59 0.96
N GLU A 29 -18.53 11.24 1.68
CA GLU A 29 -18.24 12.37 2.56
C GLU A 29 -17.29 12.02 3.71
N LYS A 30 -17.17 10.70 4.05
CA LYS A 30 -16.29 10.19 5.10
C LYS A 30 -14.91 9.77 4.59
N GLY A 31 -14.72 9.73 3.27
CA GLY A 31 -13.45 9.33 2.65
C GLY A 31 -13.58 8.13 1.70
N GLN A 32 -12.43 7.66 1.24
CA GLN A 32 -12.35 6.48 0.38
C GLN A 32 -12.68 5.21 1.17
N ALA A 33 -13.40 4.29 0.54
CA ALA A 33 -13.68 2.98 1.12
C ALA A 33 -12.43 2.10 1.07
N ASP A 34 -11.98 1.65 2.20
CA ASP A 34 -10.86 0.73 2.39
C ASP A 34 -11.32 -0.72 2.62
N THR A 35 -12.39 -0.92 3.38
CA THR A 35 -12.95 -2.24 3.68
C THR A 35 -13.99 -2.70 2.66
N LYS A 36 -14.17 -4.02 2.53
CA LYS A 36 -15.19 -4.64 1.68
C LYS A 36 -16.58 -4.02 1.89
N ASP A 37 -17.03 -3.92 3.15
CA ASP A 37 -18.38 -3.48 3.46
C ASP A 37 -18.60 -2.01 3.05
N ARG A 38 -17.61 -1.16 3.29
CA ARG A 38 -17.65 0.25 2.87
C ARG A 38 -17.66 0.40 1.36
N LYS A 39 -16.91 -0.43 0.63
CA LYS A 39 -16.91 -0.44 -0.84
C LYS A 39 -18.31 -0.77 -1.37
N ILE A 40 -18.95 -1.81 -0.83
CA ILE A 40 -20.29 -2.23 -1.21
C ILE A 40 -21.34 -1.14 -0.85
N GLU A 41 -21.29 -0.62 0.38
CA GLU A 41 -22.21 0.42 0.86
C GLU A 41 -22.22 1.64 -0.06
N ILE A 42 -21.04 2.18 -0.37
CA ILE A 42 -20.92 3.39 -1.19
C ILE A 42 -21.35 3.12 -2.64
N CYS A 43 -20.92 2.01 -3.23
CA CYS A 43 -21.33 1.64 -4.59
C CYS A 43 -22.84 1.43 -4.69
N HIS A 44 -23.44 0.76 -3.71
CA HIS A 44 -24.89 0.54 -3.69
C HIS A 44 -25.69 1.82 -3.49
N ARG A 45 -25.24 2.73 -2.61
CA ARG A 45 -25.85 4.07 -2.46
C ARG A 45 -25.76 4.85 -3.77
N ALA A 46 -24.60 4.86 -4.42
CA ALA A 46 -24.42 5.53 -5.70
C ALA A 46 -25.29 4.92 -6.80
N TYR A 47 -25.41 3.59 -6.84
CA TYR A 47 -26.28 2.88 -7.77
C TYR A 47 -27.72 3.35 -7.67
N LYS A 48 -28.30 3.37 -6.45
CA LYS A 48 -29.66 3.85 -6.22
C LYS A 48 -29.87 5.29 -6.67
N ILE A 49 -28.97 6.18 -6.35
CA ILE A 49 -29.05 7.57 -6.78
C ILE A 49 -29.05 7.65 -8.32
N LEU A 50 -28.11 6.99 -8.97
CA LEU A 50 -27.96 7.05 -10.42
C LEU A 50 -29.15 6.44 -11.16
N THR A 51 -29.65 5.29 -10.71
CA THR A 51 -30.74 4.59 -11.41
C THR A 51 -32.11 5.15 -11.05
N GLU A 52 -32.38 5.46 -9.77
CA GLU A 52 -33.73 5.83 -9.31
C GLU A 52 -33.99 7.35 -9.39
N GLN A 53 -32.96 8.18 -9.20
CA GLN A 53 -33.13 9.65 -9.18
C GLN A 53 -32.65 10.31 -10.48
N VAL A 54 -31.57 9.82 -11.10
CA VAL A 54 -31.02 10.40 -12.34
C VAL A 54 -31.54 9.67 -13.58
N GLY A 55 -31.81 8.38 -13.47
CA GLY A 55 -32.31 7.55 -14.58
C GLY A 55 -31.19 6.99 -15.47
N TYR A 56 -30.01 6.72 -14.91
CA TYR A 56 -28.94 6.01 -15.63
C TYR A 56 -29.33 4.57 -15.92
N ASP A 57 -28.99 4.10 -17.13
CA ASP A 57 -28.97 2.66 -17.41
C ASP A 57 -27.83 2.03 -16.57
N PRO A 58 -28.10 0.95 -15.82
CA PRO A 58 -27.05 0.25 -15.07
C PRO A 58 -25.81 -0.14 -15.90
N GLN A 59 -25.96 -0.39 -17.22
CA GLN A 59 -24.86 -0.73 -18.12
C GLN A 59 -23.85 0.43 -18.33
N ASP A 60 -24.30 1.66 -18.10
CA ASP A 60 -23.46 2.88 -18.22
C ASP A 60 -22.80 3.27 -16.89
N ILE A 61 -22.99 2.46 -15.84
CA ILE A 61 -22.38 2.68 -14.52
C ILE A 61 -21.16 1.75 -14.37
N ILE A 62 -20.01 2.36 -14.10
CA ILE A 62 -18.74 1.66 -13.85
C ILE A 62 -18.31 1.99 -12.42
N PHE A 63 -18.18 1.01 -11.55
CA PHE A 63 -17.68 1.22 -10.20
C PHE A 63 -16.16 1.05 -10.14
N ASP A 64 -15.49 1.96 -9.43
CA ASP A 64 -14.11 1.80 -8.98
C ASP A 64 -14.12 1.67 -7.44
N PRO A 65 -14.06 0.42 -6.91
CA PRO A 65 -14.07 0.18 -5.47
C PRO A 65 -12.76 0.55 -4.76
N ASN A 66 -11.85 1.24 -5.40
CA ASN A 66 -10.51 1.62 -4.97
C ASN A 66 -9.56 0.43 -4.74
N ILE A 67 -8.47 0.41 -5.47
CA ILE A 67 -7.34 -0.50 -5.24
C ILE A 67 -6.29 0.28 -4.44
N PHE A 68 -5.91 -0.26 -3.27
CA PHE A 68 -4.88 0.30 -2.40
C PHE A 68 -3.60 -0.52 -2.46
N ALA A 69 -2.49 0.10 -2.02
CA ALA A 69 -1.20 -0.56 -1.95
C ALA A 69 -1.21 -1.70 -0.91
N LEU A 70 -0.69 -2.84 -1.32
CA LEU A 70 -0.42 -3.99 -0.46
C LEU A 70 1.04 -4.01 -0.01
N ALA A 71 1.36 -4.90 0.93
CA ALA A 71 2.71 -5.08 1.45
C ALA A 71 3.35 -3.77 1.90
N THR A 72 2.60 -2.93 2.59
CA THR A 72 3.07 -1.64 3.12
C THR A 72 3.87 -1.79 4.42
N GLY A 73 3.78 -2.95 5.08
CA GLY A 73 4.30 -3.22 6.41
C GLY A 73 3.36 -2.79 7.54
N MET A 74 2.14 -2.34 7.22
CA MET A 74 1.07 -2.03 8.18
C MET A 74 0.01 -3.13 8.12
N GLU A 75 -0.32 -3.73 9.27
CA GLU A 75 -1.22 -4.90 9.35
C GLU A 75 -2.64 -4.56 8.89
N GLU A 76 -3.12 -3.34 9.18
CA GLU A 76 -4.42 -2.85 8.72
C GLU A 76 -4.60 -2.82 7.20
N HIS A 77 -3.50 -2.85 6.44
CA HIS A 77 -3.52 -2.87 4.97
C HIS A 77 -3.50 -4.27 4.36
N ASN A 78 -3.27 -5.29 5.16
CA ASN A 78 -3.06 -6.66 4.66
C ASN A 78 -4.30 -7.23 3.95
N ASN A 79 -5.50 -6.77 4.32
CA ASN A 79 -6.73 -7.29 3.75
C ASN A 79 -7.24 -6.52 2.50
N TYR A 80 -6.59 -5.44 2.09
CA TYR A 80 -7.09 -4.58 1.00
C TYR A 80 -7.28 -5.31 -0.34
N GLY A 81 -6.45 -6.31 -0.65
CA GLY A 81 -6.59 -7.14 -1.85
C GLY A 81 -7.85 -8.00 -1.81
N VAL A 82 -8.05 -8.70 -0.68
CA VAL A 82 -9.24 -9.53 -0.42
C VAL A 82 -10.49 -8.67 -0.42
N ASP A 83 -10.46 -7.51 0.25
CA ASP A 83 -11.59 -6.58 0.33
C ASP A 83 -12.05 -6.10 -1.05
N PHE A 84 -11.11 -5.81 -1.96
CA PHE A 84 -11.45 -5.44 -3.33
C PHE A 84 -12.08 -6.61 -4.10
N ILE A 85 -11.48 -7.80 -4.04
CA ILE A 85 -11.93 -9.00 -4.75
C ILE A 85 -13.33 -9.40 -4.29
N GLU A 86 -13.56 -9.45 -2.98
CA GLU A 86 -14.85 -9.84 -2.43
C GLU A 86 -15.92 -8.75 -2.61
N ALA A 87 -15.54 -7.45 -2.50
CA ALA A 87 -16.46 -6.36 -2.85
C ALA A 87 -16.89 -6.43 -4.32
N THR A 88 -15.95 -6.71 -5.23
CA THR A 88 -16.25 -6.89 -6.66
C THR A 88 -17.27 -8.00 -6.85
N ARG A 89 -17.09 -9.15 -6.21
CA ARG A 89 -18.03 -10.28 -6.28
C ARG A 89 -19.44 -9.91 -5.84
N GLU A 90 -19.54 -9.20 -4.71
CA GLU A 90 -20.83 -8.75 -4.17
C GLU A 90 -21.47 -7.63 -5.01
N ILE A 91 -20.69 -6.68 -5.53
CA ILE A 91 -21.18 -5.64 -6.45
C ILE A 91 -21.81 -6.27 -7.69
N LYS A 92 -21.16 -7.26 -8.28
CA LYS A 92 -21.70 -7.95 -9.48
C LYS A 92 -22.99 -8.73 -9.20
N LYS A 93 -23.18 -9.23 -7.97
CA LYS A 93 -24.44 -9.88 -7.55
C LYS A 93 -25.56 -8.89 -7.30
N LEU A 94 -25.26 -7.81 -6.56
CA LEU A 94 -26.26 -6.83 -6.14
C LEU A 94 -26.67 -5.87 -7.27
N MET A 95 -25.75 -5.61 -8.20
CA MET A 95 -25.89 -4.65 -9.31
C MET A 95 -25.42 -5.29 -10.62
N PRO A 96 -26.15 -6.31 -11.14
CA PRO A 96 -25.62 -7.27 -12.12
C PRO A 96 -25.23 -6.68 -13.48
N LEU A 97 -25.78 -5.55 -13.89
CA LEU A 97 -25.49 -4.94 -15.19
C LEU A 97 -24.35 -3.93 -15.14
N THR A 98 -23.94 -3.51 -13.94
CA THR A 98 -22.84 -2.56 -13.79
C THR A 98 -21.48 -3.17 -14.09
N LYS A 99 -20.50 -2.32 -14.38
CA LYS A 99 -19.11 -2.72 -14.60
C LYS A 99 -18.27 -2.41 -13.36
N VAL A 100 -17.15 -3.13 -13.21
CA VAL A 100 -16.15 -2.88 -12.16
C VAL A 100 -14.81 -2.61 -12.83
N SER A 101 -14.17 -1.51 -12.41
CA SER A 101 -12.86 -1.08 -12.87
C SER A 101 -11.93 -0.82 -11.65
N GLY A 102 -10.63 -0.66 -11.90
CA GLY A 102 -9.70 -0.23 -10.87
C GLY A 102 -8.30 0.07 -11.39
N GLY A 103 -7.60 0.93 -10.65
CA GLY A 103 -6.21 1.30 -10.93
C GLY A 103 -5.24 0.24 -10.41
N VAL A 104 -4.94 -0.78 -11.19
CA VAL A 104 -4.17 -1.99 -10.79
C VAL A 104 -2.76 -1.63 -10.34
N SER A 105 -2.13 -0.62 -10.93
CA SER A 105 -0.76 -0.21 -10.58
C SER A 105 -0.61 0.26 -9.14
N ASN A 106 -1.69 0.71 -8.49
CA ASN A 106 -1.68 1.12 -7.08
C ASN A 106 -1.34 -0.03 -6.15
N LEU A 107 -1.79 -1.27 -6.49
CA LEU A 107 -1.60 -2.46 -5.68
C LEU A 107 -0.13 -2.68 -5.28
N SER A 108 0.76 -2.49 -6.23
CA SER A 108 2.20 -2.79 -6.10
C SER A 108 3.07 -1.57 -5.79
N PHE A 109 2.47 -0.45 -5.35
CA PHE A 109 3.21 0.78 -5.05
C PHE A 109 4.34 0.56 -4.05
N SER A 110 4.16 -0.35 -3.10
CA SER A 110 5.17 -0.71 -2.10
C SER A 110 6.49 -1.23 -2.70
N PHE A 111 6.43 -1.78 -3.92
CA PHE A 111 7.58 -2.30 -4.66
C PHE A 111 8.02 -1.41 -5.82
N ARG A 112 7.72 -0.10 -5.77
CA ARG A 112 8.16 0.85 -6.79
C ARG A 112 9.67 0.74 -7.03
N GLY A 113 10.06 0.60 -8.29
CA GLY A 113 11.46 0.38 -8.69
C GLY A 113 11.89 -1.08 -8.77
N ASN A 114 10.96 -2.05 -8.59
CA ASN A 114 11.16 -3.47 -8.88
C ASN A 114 10.05 -3.96 -9.83
N ASP A 115 10.24 -3.74 -11.13
CA ASP A 115 9.20 -4.02 -12.13
C ASP A 115 8.87 -5.51 -12.19
N HIS A 116 9.85 -6.40 -12.00
CA HIS A 116 9.63 -7.85 -12.00
C HIS A 116 8.60 -8.31 -10.96
N VAL A 117 8.73 -7.84 -9.71
CA VAL A 117 7.75 -8.15 -8.64
C VAL A 117 6.42 -7.46 -8.91
N ARG A 118 6.43 -6.22 -9.39
CA ARG A 118 5.21 -5.46 -9.68
C ARG A 118 4.38 -6.11 -10.78
N GLU A 119 5.01 -6.55 -11.87
CA GLU A 119 4.35 -7.24 -12.98
C GLU A 119 3.69 -8.53 -12.51
N ALA A 120 4.39 -9.33 -11.69
CA ALA A 120 3.82 -10.52 -11.08
C ALA A 120 2.62 -10.20 -10.18
N MET A 121 2.74 -9.22 -9.30
CA MET A 121 1.62 -8.78 -8.44
C MET A 121 0.41 -8.33 -9.25
N HIS A 122 0.59 -7.56 -10.33
CA HIS A 122 -0.50 -7.12 -11.19
C HIS A 122 -1.22 -8.31 -11.83
N SER A 123 -0.45 -9.25 -12.38
CA SER A 123 -1.00 -10.42 -13.07
C SER A 123 -1.73 -11.38 -12.12
N VAL A 124 -1.16 -11.63 -10.94
CA VAL A 124 -1.82 -12.44 -9.91
C VAL A 124 -3.11 -11.75 -9.42
N PHE A 125 -3.07 -10.47 -9.13
CA PHE A 125 -4.28 -9.74 -8.71
C PHE A 125 -5.37 -9.78 -9.78
N LEU A 126 -5.03 -9.47 -11.04
CA LEU A 126 -5.99 -9.51 -12.14
C LEU A 126 -6.60 -10.89 -12.33
N TYR A 127 -5.82 -11.96 -12.18
CA TYR A 127 -6.33 -13.31 -12.22
C TYR A 127 -7.51 -13.51 -11.25
N TYR A 128 -7.35 -13.16 -9.99
CA TYR A 128 -8.39 -13.30 -8.98
C TYR A 128 -9.53 -12.27 -9.12
N ALA A 129 -9.21 -11.03 -9.45
CA ALA A 129 -10.21 -9.97 -9.58
C ALA A 129 -11.13 -10.17 -10.79
N ILE A 130 -10.60 -10.64 -11.92
CA ILE A 130 -11.39 -11.00 -13.12
C ILE A 130 -12.32 -12.18 -12.81
N HIS A 131 -11.83 -13.20 -12.13
CA HIS A 131 -12.67 -14.32 -11.69
C HIS A 131 -13.77 -13.90 -10.70
N ALA A 132 -13.56 -12.81 -9.95
CA ALA A 132 -14.58 -12.21 -9.10
C ALA A 132 -15.59 -11.33 -9.88
N GLY A 133 -15.31 -10.99 -11.13
CA GLY A 133 -16.19 -10.20 -12.00
C GLY A 133 -15.68 -8.79 -12.34
N MET A 134 -14.41 -8.49 -12.11
CA MET A 134 -13.80 -7.24 -12.59
C MET A 134 -13.79 -7.18 -14.10
N ASP A 135 -14.32 -6.11 -14.69
CA ASP A 135 -14.48 -5.97 -16.15
C ASP A 135 -13.31 -5.22 -16.81
N MET A 136 -12.70 -4.27 -16.09
CA MET A 136 -11.68 -3.38 -16.64
C MET A 136 -10.55 -3.14 -15.62
N GLY A 137 -9.31 -3.02 -16.10
CA GLY A 137 -8.15 -2.65 -15.28
C GLY A 137 -7.36 -1.53 -15.93
N ILE A 138 -7.04 -0.50 -15.16
CA ILE A 138 -6.10 0.55 -15.58
C ILE A 138 -4.71 0.09 -15.19
N VAL A 139 -3.93 -0.35 -16.18
CA VAL A 139 -2.59 -0.94 -15.99
C VAL A 139 -1.76 -0.73 -17.24
N ASN A 140 -0.44 -0.76 -17.13
CA ASN A 140 0.44 -0.84 -18.29
C ASN A 140 0.38 -2.26 -18.88
N ALA A 141 -0.37 -2.43 -19.97
CA ALA A 141 -0.56 -3.74 -20.59
C ALA A 141 0.74 -4.40 -21.07
N GLY A 142 1.77 -3.59 -21.38
CA GLY A 142 3.10 -4.09 -21.77
C GLY A 142 3.92 -4.64 -20.60
N GLN A 143 3.44 -4.47 -19.37
CA GLN A 143 4.07 -4.94 -18.12
C GLN A 143 3.22 -6.00 -17.41
N LEU A 144 2.46 -6.78 -18.15
CA LEU A 144 1.73 -7.93 -17.64
C LEU A 144 2.41 -9.23 -18.12
N VAL A 145 2.48 -10.19 -17.24
CA VAL A 145 2.93 -11.56 -17.55
C VAL A 145 1.74 -12.51 -17.46
N VAL A 146 1.78 -13.60 -18.21
CA VAL A 146 0.75 -14.62 -18.10
C VAL A 146 0.85 -15.29 -16.74
N TYR A 147 -0.28 -15.44 -16.03
CA TYR A 147 -0.32 -15.97 -14.66
C TYR A 147 0.44 -17.31 -14.51
N ASP A 148 0.25 -18.23 -15.45
CA ASP A 148 0.89 -19.55 -15.41
C ASP A 148 2.40 -19.51 -15.75
N GLU A 149 2.89 -18.43 -16.36
CA GLU A 149 4.30 -18.23 -16.72
C GLU A 149 5.09 -17.53 -15.60
N ILE A 150 4.41 -17.02 -14.55
CA ILE A 150 5.10 -16.45 -13.39
C ILE A 150 5.90 -17.56 -12.69
N GLU A 151 7.15 -17.25 -12.32
CA GLU A 151 7.96 -18.17 -11.52
C GLU A 151 7.17 -18.69 -10.31
N PRO A 152 7.07 -20.01 -10.08
CA PRO A 152 6.18 -20.59 -9.06
C PRO A 152 6.37 -20.00 -7.67
N GLN A 153 7.63 -19.77 -7.25
CA GLN A 153 7.92 -19.16 -5.95
C GLN A 153 7.41 -17.72 -5.86
N LEU A 154 7.65 -16.90 -6.88
CA LEU A 154 7.18 -15.52 -6.92
C LEU A 154 5.65 -15.45 -6.96
N ARG A 155 5.01 -16.34 -7.73
CA ARG A 155 3.55 -16.44 -7.81
C ARG A 155 2.95 -16.74 -6.43
N GLU A 156 3.46 -17.74 -5.72
CA GLU A 156 2.99 -18.10 -4.38
C GLU A 156 3.15 -16.94 -3.39
N LEU A 157 4.31 -16.27 -3.38
CA LEU A 157 4.55 -15.11 -2.54
C LEU A 157 3.59 -13.94 -2.85
N CYS A 158 3.31 -13.70 -4.14
CA CYS A 158 2.32 -12.69 -4.54
C CYS A 158 0.90 -13.07 -4.12
N GLU A 159 0.51 -14.35 -4.26
CA GLU A 159 -0.79 -14.84 -3.80
C GLU A 159 -0.97 -14.70 -2.30
N ASP A 160 0.05 -15.06 -1.52
CA ASP A 160 0.01 -14.95 -0.06
C ASP A 160 -0.22 -13.51 0.39
N VAL A 161 0.43 -12.54 -0.26
CA VAL A 161 0.22 -11.11 0.03
C VAL A 161 -1.17 -10.63 -0.45
N ILE A 162 -1.57 -10.97 -1.68
CA ILE A 162 -2.81 -10.46 -2.29
C ILE A 162 -4.05 -11.05 -1.63
N LEU A 163 -4.00 -12.33 -1.28
CA LEU A 163 -5.09 -13.07 -0.64
C LEU A 163 -4.99 -13.08 0.88
N ASN A 164 -4.03 -12.36 1.44
CA ASN A 164 -3.74 -12.29 2.88
C ASN A 164 -3.62 -13.69 3.52
N ARG A 165 -2.89 -14.60 2.85
CA ARG A 165 -2.62 -15.96 3.34
C ARG A 165 -1.26 -15.99 4.06
N ASN A 166 -1.12 -16.80 5.11
CA ASN A 166 0.14 -16.97 5.84
C ASN A 166 0.81 -15.63 6.23
N ASN A 167 0.00 -14.63 6.60
CA ASN A 167 0.46 -13.25 6.78
C ASN A 167 0.40 -12.79 8.25
N ASP A 168 0.46 -13.70 9.20
CA ASP A 168 0.57 -13.37 10.62
C ASP A 168 1.81 -12.50 10.86
N ASN A 169 1.64 -11.38 11.56
CA ASN A 169 2.71 -10.40 11.80
C ASN A 169 3.42 -9.90 10.50
N ASN A 170 2.70 -9.80 9.39
CA ASN A 170 3.23 -9.43 8.06
C ASN A 170 4.25 -10.43 7.46
N GLU A 171 4.20 -11.71 7.82
CA GLU A 171 5.16 -12.71 7.37
C GLU A 171 5.20 -12.86 5.84
N ALA A 172 4.04 -12.86 5.17
CA ALA A 172 3.96 -12.91 3.70
C ALA A 172 4.62 -11.68 3.06
N THR A 173 4.38 -10.50 3.62
CA THR A 173 5.03 -9.25 3.19
C THR A 173 6.54 -9.33 3.32
N GLU A 174 7.06 -9.82 4.46
CA GLU A 174 8.50 -9.96 4.69
C GLU A 174 9.16 -10.94 3.71
N LYS A 175 8.51 -12.07 3.43
CA LYS A 175 8.99 -13.06 2.45
C LYS A 175 9.07 -12.47 1.04
N LEU A 176 8.05 -11.71 0.61
CA LEU A 176 8.04 -11.06 -0.70
C LEU A 176 9.12 -9.96 -0.79
N ILE A 177 9.37 -9.21 0.28
CA ILE A 177 10.45 -8.22 0.35
C ILE A 177 11.81 -8.91 0.20
N ALA A 178 12.06 -9.98 0.97
CA ALA A 178 13.30 -10.74 0.90
C ALA A 178 13.54 -11.27 -0.52
N PHE A 179 12.51 -11.80 -1.19
CA PHE A 179 12.60 -12.22 -2.58
C PHE A 179 12.93 -11.03 -3.51
N ALA A 180 12.26 -9.90 -3.35
CA ALA A 180 12.47 -8.70 -4.16
C ALA A 180 13.91 -8.18 -4.05
N GLU A 181 14.53 -8.28 -2.88
CA GLU A 181 15.92 -7.92 -2.64
C GLU A 181 16.89 -8.87 -3.36
N THR A 182 16.63 -10.18 -3.37
CA THR A 182 17.47 -11.16 -4.09
C THR A 182 17.50 -10.91 -5.59
N VAL A 183 16.38 -10.52 -6.18
CA VAL A 183 16.28 -10.17 -7.62
C VAL A 183 17.08 -8.91 -7.93
N LYS A 184 17.08 -7.91 -7.04
CA LYS A 184 17.94 -6.71 -7.15
C LYS A 184 19.42 -7.02 -6.88
N ALA A 185 19.70 -7.96 -6.00
CA ALA A 185 21.04 -8.25 -5.47
C ALA A 185 21.79 -9.37 -6.24
N LYS A 186 21.50 -9.65 -7.50
CA LYS A 186 22.39 -10.50 -8.30
C LYS A 186 23.81 -9.90 -8.37
N GLY A 187 24.41 -9.68 -7.19
CA GLY A 187 25.75 -9.11 -7.04
C GLY A 187 26.26 -8.88 -5.61
N LYS A 188 25.49 -9.03 -4.55
CA LYS A 188 26.02 -8.84 -3.17
C LYS A 188 25.39 -9.80 -2.18
N THR A 189 26.20 -10.68 -1.63
CA THR A 189 25.90 -11.51 -0.46
C THR A 189 26.04 -10.62 0.78
N GLU A 190 24.97 -10.31 1.49
CA GLU A 190 25.06 -9.64 2.80
C GLU A 190 25.38 -10.68 3.87
N VAL A 191 26.57 -10.59 4.43
CA VAL A 191 26.94 -11.18 5.72
C VAL A 191 26.36 -10.23 6.78
N LYS A 192 25.63 -10.75 7.78
CA LYS A 192 25.23 -9.97 8.96
C LYS A 192 26.50 -9.57 9.71
N ASP A 193 26.97 -8.36 9.45
CA ASP A 193 28.14 -7.78 10.10
C ASP A 193 27.67 -6.90 11.25
N GLU A 194 27.98 -7.30 12.50
CA GLU A 194 27.71 -6.51 13.70
C GLU A 194 28.79 -5.43 13.95
N ALA A 195 29.73 -5.24 13.04
CA ALA A 195 30.80 -4.26 13.15
C ALA A 195 30.27 -2.82 13.33
N TRP A 196 29.06 -2.54 12.84
CA TRP A 196 28.37 -1.26 13.04
C TRP A 196 28.15 -0.92 14.53
N ARG A 197 28.08 -1.90 15.43
CA ARG A 197 27.96 -1.65 16.89
C ARG A 197 29.18 -0.99 17.48
N ASN A 198 30.34 -1.05 16.83
CA ASN A 198 31.58 -0.46 17.27
C ASN A 198 31.77 0.99 16.77
N THR A 199 30.77 1.58 16.11
CA THR A 199 30.82 2.95 15.61
C THR A 199 30.26 3.95 16.63
N SER A 200 30.30 5.24 16.30
CA SER A 200 29.71 6.30 17.15
C SER A 200 28.19 6.10 17.31
N VAL A 201 27.63 6.66 18.39
CA VAL A 201 26.18 6.55 18.65
C VAL A 201 25.35 7.15 17.52
N GLU A 202 25.82 8.21 16.88
CA GLU A 202 25.17 8.83 15.71
C GLU A 202 25.10 7.88 14.52
N GLU A 203 26.20 7.18 14.21
CA GLU A 203 26.24 6.20 13.13
C GLU A 203 25.42 4.95 13.48
N ARG A 204 25.36 4.55 14.75
CA ARG A 204 24.51 3.44 15.20
C ARG A 204 23.02 3.78 15.04
N LEU A 205 22.60 4.97 15.45
CA LEU A 205 21.22 5.45 15.30
C LEU A 205 20.84 5.54 13.81
N LYS A 206 21.72 6.09 12.97
CA LYS A 206 21.52 6.16 11.53
C LYS A 206 21.42 4.76 10.91
N HIS A 207 22.32 3.83 11.28
CA HIS A 207 22.28 2.46 10.80
C HIS A 207 20.99 1.76 11.21
N ALA A 208 20.55 1.90 12.46
CA ALA A 208 19.31 1.34 12.98
C ALA A 208 18.09 1.86 12.20
N LEU A 209 18.04 3.15 11.89
CA LEU A 209 16.98 3.78 11.09
C LEU A 209 16.98 3.24 9.66
N VAL A 210 18.12 3.22 8.98
CA VAL A 210 18.21 2.77 7.58
C VAL A 210 17.85 1.29 7.43
N ASN A 211 18.22 0.45 8.41
CA ASN A 211 17.98 -0.99 8.35
C ASN A 211 16.74 -1.46 9.15
N GLY A 212 16.00 -0.55 9.78
CA GLY A 212 14.78 -0.87 10.52
C GLY A 212 15.01 -1.69 11.80
N ILE A 213 16.19 -1.56 12.44
CA ILE A 213 16.59 -2.33 13.63
C ILE A 213 16.08 -1.66 14.89
N THR A 214 15.28 -2.35 15.70
CA THR A 214 14.70 -1.82 16.95
C THR A 214 15.38 -2.31 18.21
N ASP A 215 16.22 -3.33 18.14
CA ASP A 215 16.74 -4.07 19.30
C ASP A 215 17.61 -3.19 20.24
N TYR A 216 18.37 -2.28 19.67
CA TYR A 216 19.29 -1.42 20.43
C TYR A 216 18.84 0.03 20.53
N ILE A 217 17.68 0.38 19.96
CA ILE A 217 17.33 1.79 19.75
C ILE A 217 17.16 2.57 21.04
N GLU A 218 16.61 1.99 22.10
CA GLU A 218 16.42 2.66 23.37
C GLU A 218 17.76 2.93 24.04
N THR A 219 18.66 1.95 24.06
CA THR A 219 20.01 2.09 24.63
C THR A 219 20.85 3.14 23.88
N ASP A 220 20.82 3.08 22.53
CA ASP A 220 21.56 4.05 21.71
C ASP A 220 20.96 5.46 21.81
N THR A 221 19.63 5.57 21.93
CA THR A 221 18.94 6.85 22.13
C THR A 221 19.29 7.46 23.48
N GLU A 222 19.37 6.63 24.56
CA GLU A 222 19.77 7.12 25.88
C GLU A 222 21.24 7.60 25.89
N GLU A 223 22.13 6.85 25.25
CA GLU A 223 23.52 7.27 25.10
C GLU A 223 23.61 8.61 24.36
N ALA A 224 22.87 8.79 23.29
CA ALA A 224 22.81 10.06 22.57
C ALA A 224 22.24 11.18 23.46
N ARG A 225 21.12 10.91 24.19
CA ARG A 225 20.51 11.88 25.10
C ARG A 225 21.52 12.45 26.14
N LEU A 226 22.34 11.58 26.67
CA LEU A 226 23.36 11.96 27.65
C LEU A 226 24.54 12.76 27.03
N LYS A 227 24.76 12.61 25.74
CA LYS A 227 25.83 13.26 24.98
C LYS A 227 25.43 14.65 24.46
N TYR A 228 24.14 14.83 24.10
CA TYR A 228 23.63 16.06 23.53
C TYR A 228 23.09 17.00 24.59
N PRO A 229 23.19 18.34 24.42
CA PRO A 229 22.73 19.33 25.41
C PRO A 229 21.23 19.25 25.69
N ARG A 230 20.40 18.96 24.68
CA ARG A 230 18.95 18.86 24.82
C ARG A 230 18.47 17.58 24.15
N PRO A 231 17.41 16.90 24.66
CA PRO A 231 16.83 15.75 24.02
C PRO A 231 16.35 16.03 22.57
N LEU A 232 15.88 17.25 22.31
CA LEU A 232 15.45 17.67 20.99
C LEU A 232 16.60 17.66 19.96
N ASP A 233 17.83 17.96 20.40
CA ASP A 233 19.01 17.95 19.52
C ASP A 233 19.35 16.54 19.01
N VAL A 234 18.94 15.47 19.72
CA VAL A 234 19.06 14.08 19.26
C VAL A 234 18.08 13.82 18.10
N ILE A 235 16.88 14.38 18.20
CA ILE A 235 15.85 14.25 17.16
C ILE A 235 16.28 15.03 15.92
N GLU A 236 16.58 16.31 16.06
CA GLU A 236 16.95 17.22 14.96
C GLU A 236 18.30 16.87 14.32
N GLY A 237 19.19 16.24 15.06
CA GLY A 237 20.53 15.82 14.60
C GLY A 237 20.53 14.38 14.04
N PRO A 238 21.03 13.40 14.81
CA PRO A 238 21.31 12.06 14.30
C PRO A 238 20.06 11.30 13.80
N LEU A 239 18.89 11.47 14.45
CA LEU A 239 17.68 10.78 14.01
C LEU A 239 17.16 11.33 12.68
N MET A 240 17.08 12.65 12.53
CA MET A 240 16.68 13.26 11.25
C MET A 240 17.70 13.01 10.15
N ALA A 241 19.00 13.00 10.46
CA ALA A 241 20.04 12.63 9.49
C ALA A 241 19.85 11.20 8.96
N GLY A 242 19.50 10.25 9.83
CA GLY A 242 19.15 8.89 9.44
C GLY A 242 17.89 8.83 8.56
N MET A 243 16.82 9.52 8.93
CA MET A 243 15.58 9.56 8.15
C MET A 243 15.75 10.26 6.79
N ASN A 244 16.62 11.25 6.66
CA ASN A 244 16.95 11.85 5.36
C ASN A 244 17.59 10.83 4.42
N VAL A 245 18.51 9.98 4.92
CA VAL A 245 19.07 8.88 4.11
C VAL A 245 17.99 7.90 3.69
N VAL A 246 17.04 7.56 4.57
CA VAL A 246 15.88 6.71 4.22
C VAL A 246 15.06 7.35 3.10
N GLY A 247 14.79 8.65 3.20
CA GLY A 247 14.07 9.41 2.17
C GLY A 247 14.79 9.41 0.81
N ASP A 248 16.09 9.62 0.80
CA ASP A 248 16.91 9.59 -0.42
C ASP A 248 16.92 8.20 -1.06
N LEU A 249 17.07 7.14 -0.26
CA LEU A 249 17.04 5.75 -0.74
C LEU A 249 15.67 5.39 -1.31
N PHE A 250 14.59 5.81 -0.67
CA PHE A 250 13.23 5.61 -1.16
C PHE A 250 12.98 6.38 -2.45
N GLY A 251 13.35 7.66 -2.50
CA GLY A 251 13.24 8.51 -3.69
C GLY A 251 14.02 7.98 -4.89
N ALA A 252 15.19 7.37 -4.64
CA ALA A 252 16.01 6.72 -5.65
C ALA A 252 15.53 5.31 -6.06
N GLY A 253 14.42 4.81 -5.49
CA GLY A 253 13.91 3.45 -5.74
C GLY A 253 14.82 2.34 -5.20
N LYS A 254 15.72 2.66 -4.26
CA LYS A 254 16.64 1.70 -3.62
C LYS A 254 16.09 1.09 -2.35
N MET A 255 15.03 1.67 -1.80
CA MET A 255 14.31 1.21 -0.61
C MET A 255 12.82 1.08 -0.94
N PHE A 256 12.16 0.04 -0.43
CA PHE A 256 10.74 -0.19 -0.60
C PHE A 256 9.93 0.45 0.53
N LEU A 257 8.66 0.75 0.29
CA LEU A 257 7.78 1.38 1.27
C LEU A 257 7.75 0.64 2.63
N PRO A 258 7.64 -0.69 2.70
CA PRO A 258 7.64 -1.39 3.99
C PRO A 258 8.95 -1.23 4.77
N GLN A 259 10.09 -1.05 4.09
CA GLN A 259 11.35 -0.73 4.74
C GLN A 259 11.33 0.67 5.35
N VAL A 260 10.71 1.65 4.66
CA VAL A 260 10.49 3.01 5.20
C VAL A 260 9.58 2.96 6.43
N VAL A 261 8.54 2.12 6.41
CA VAL A 261 7.65 1.91 7.57
C VAL A 261 8.41 1.32 8.76
N LYS A 262 9.34 0.36 8.52
CA LYS A 262 10.24 -0.15 9.57
C LYS A 262 11.12 0.97 10.14
N SER A 263 11.73 1.80 9.29
CA SER A 263 12.51 2.97 9.72
C SER A 263 11.68 3.93 10.57
N ALA A 264 10.42 4.20 10.16
CA ALA A 264 9.50 5.04 10.92
C ALA A 264 9.15 4.45 12.30
N ARG A 265 9.04 3.12 12.43
CA ARG A 265 8.87 2.44 13.74
C ARG A 265 10.09 2.66 14.64
N VAL A 266 11.31 2.56 14.09
CA VAL A 266 12.56 2.85 14.83
C VAL A 266 12.55 4.29 15.31
N MET A 267 12.24 5.25 14.43
CA MET A 267 12.12 6.67 14.76
C MET A 267 11.10 6.91 15.87
N LYS A 268 9.89 6.35 15.74
CA LYS A 268 8.82 6.46 16.73
C LYS A 268 9.26 5.94 18.11
N LYS A 269 9.97 4.80 18.15
CA LYS A 269 10.44 4.20 19.40
C LYS A 269 11.50 5.08 20.07
N SER A 270 12.43 5.64 19.30
CA SER A 270 13.44 6.57 19.80
C SER A 270 12.80 7.88 20.32
N VAL A 271 11.88 8.49 19.58
CA VAL A 271 11.16 9.70 20.02
C VAL A 271 10.34 9.42 21.28
N ALA A 272 9.65 8.28 21.37
CA ALA A 272 8.91 7.89 22.56
C ALA A 272 9.81 7.80 23.82
N TRP A 273 11.05 7.30 23.65
CA TRP A 273 12.05 7.28 24.73
C TRP A 273 12.45 8.70 25.19
N LEU A 274 12.61 9.63 24.25
CA LEU A 274 13.01 11.01 24.52
C LEU A 274 11.87 11.88 25.07
N THR A 275 10.61 11.57 24.75
CA THR A 275 9.44 12.38 25.11
C THR A 275 9.37 12.78 26.59
N PRO A 276 9.63 11.89 27.59
CA PRO A 276 9.59 12.27 29.00
C PRO A 276 10.65 13.32 29.41
N PHE A 277 11.65 13.56 28.59
CA PHE A 277 12.77 14.49 28.87
C PHE A 277 12.66 15.79 28.05
N ILE A 278 11.63 15.90 27.18
CA ILE A 278 11.35 17.11 26.40
C ILE A 278 10.35 17.93 27.22
N GLU A 279 10.80 19.09 27.73
CA GLU A 279 9.95 20.07 28.40
C GLU A 279 9.29 21.03 27.39
#